data_6dff1e932958b5c732f9ff66f0ad27d9
#
_entry.id   6dff1e932958b5c732f9ff66f0ad27d9
#
_cell.length_a   1.000
_cell.length_b   1.000
_cell.length_c   1.000
_cell.angle_alpha   90.00
_cell.angle_beta   90.00
_cell.angle_gamma   90.00
#
_symmetry.space_group_name_H-M   'P 1'
#
loop_
_entity.id
_entity.type
_entity.pdbx_description
1 polymer ?
#
loop_
_entity_poly.entity_id
_entity_poly.type
_entity_poly.pdbx_seq_one_letter_code
_entity_poly.pdbx_strand_id
1 'polypeptide(L)'
;PDRIVQRREWAELIRRFVEMAHAHNGRAAFYQVRADALPLYLDAGLTLMKLGEEAHVVLEDFDLKGSHRAHLRYALKRGERDGFDVEVIDTHRVPDAMPILREISNAWLGSREAREKSFSVAAFTDDYLAAQSVLLVRQEGKPVAFVTFMTTDLNTEATVGVMRHQPDASPYAMEYLFTKLALHLKQAGFQTLSLGIAPLSGMQPTPLASPWHRLAGLVWRFGGRFYNFRGLRGFKSKFQPRWEPRYLAASGSVGVFFTLADLSLLAGGWRS
;
A
#
# COMPACT_ATOMS: atom_id res chain seq x y z
N PRO A 1 -6.50 9.16 5.55
CA PRO A 1 -6.55 10.03 6.74
C PRO A 1 -7.12 11.41 6.41
N ASP A 2 -6.84 11.94 5.24
CA ASP A 2 -7.18 13.30 4.83
C ASP A 2 -8.69 13.58 4.64
N ARG A 3 -9.56 12.58 4.80
CA ARG A 3 -11.00 12.70 4.57
C ARG A 3 -11.87 12.60 5.83
N ILE A 4 -11.27 12.35 6.99
CA ILE A 4 -11.98 12.25 8.27
C ILE A 4 -12.36 13.63 8.79
N VAL A 5 -11.60 14.68 8.40
CA VAL A 5 -11.75 16.05 8.86
C VAL A 5 -11.86 16.99 7.66
N GLN A 6 -12.63 18.07 7.79
CA GLN A 6 -12.78 19.06 6.71
C GLN A 6 -11.45 19.76 6.45
N ARG A 7 -11.11 19.97 5.17
CA ARG A 7 -9.82 20.54 4.74
C ARG A 7 -9.49 21.91 5.41
N ARG A 8 -10.51 22.69 5.72
CA ARG A 8 -10.34 23.98 6.42
C ARG A 8 -9.77 23.84 7.84
N GLU A 9 -9.88 22.65 8.44
CA GLU A 9 -9.43 22.38 9.82
C GLU A 9 -8.01 21.78 9.84
N TRP A 10 -7.45 21.39 8.70
CA TRP A 10 -6.17 20.70 8.64
C TRP A 10 -5.01 21.52 9.19
N ALA A 11 -4.92 22.80 8.83
CA ALA A 11 -3.86 23.69 9.31
C ALA A 11 -3.81 23.74 10.84
N GLU A 12 -4.97 23.91 11.46
CA GLU A 12 -5.10 23.99 12.92
C GLU A 12 -4.76 22.65 13.59
N LEU A 13 -5.24 21.55 13.04
CA LEU A 13 -4.93 20.20 13.56
C LEU A 13 -3.45 19.85 13.45
N ILE A 14 -2.80 20.19 12.34
CA ILE A 14 -1.37 20.01 12.15
C ILE A 14 -0.60 20.82 13.22
N ARG A 15 -0.94 22.09 13.38
CA ARG A 15 -0.31 22.97 14.36
C ARG A 15 -0.46 22.44 15.79
N ARG A 16 -1.68 22.06 16.20
CA ARG A 16 -1.95 21.50 17.53
C ARG A 16 -1.20 20.20 17.78
N PHE A 17 -1.10 19.32 16.77
CA PHE A 17 -0.34 18.07 16.90
C PHE A 17 1.15 18.35 17.07
N VAL A 18 1.73 19.30 16.33
CA VAL A 18 3.12 19.73 16.50
C VAL A 18 3.37 20.30 17.90
N GLU A 19 2.49 21.18 18.39
CA GLU A 19 2.56 21.77 19.75
C GLU A 19 2.47 20.68 20.82
N MET A 20 1.52 19.75 20.68
CA MET A 20 1.38 18.62 21.61
C MET A 20 2.63 17.74 21.66
N ALA A 21 3.22 17.43 20.49
CA ALA A 21 4.46 16.66 20.44
C ALA A 21 5.59 17.39 21.16
N HIS A 22 5.76 18.71 20.96
CA HIS A 22 6.77 19.51 21.62
C HIS A 22 6.53 19.59 23.15
N ALA A 23 5.28 19.75 23.59
CA ALA A 23 4.93 19.78 25.02
C ALA A 23 5.32 18.48 25.75
N HIS A 24 5.39 17.37 25.01
CA HIS A 24 5.84 16.06 25.54
C HIS A 24 7.30 15.74 25.19
N ASN A 25 8.13 16.73 24.86
CA ASN A 25 9.52 16.55 24.43
C ASN A 25 9.67 15.59 23.24
N GLY A 26 8.61 15.42 22.44
CA GLY A 26 8.58 14.59 21.25
C GLY A 26 8.79 15.39 19.96
N ARG A 27 8.87 14.67 18.85
CA ARG A 27 8.93 15.26 17.51
C ARG A 27 7.72 14.82 16.71
N ALA A 28 7.02 15.77 16.11
CA ALA A 28 5.91 15.46 15.22
C ALA A 28 6.42 14.87 13.89
N ALA A 29 5.75 13.84 13.42
CA ALA A 29 5.99 13.25 12.11
C ALA A 29 4.66 12.84 11.45
N PHE A 30 4.50 13.20 10.19
CA PHE A 30 3.34 12.86 9.37
C PHE A 30 3.81 12.03 8.18
N TYR A 31 3.27 10.83 8.07
CA TYR A 31 3.69 9.84 7.09
C TYR A 31 2.70 9.73 5.94
N GLN A 32 3.21 9.59 4.70
CA GLN A 32 2.42 9.50 3.46
C GLN A 32 1.58 10.75 3.16
N VAL A 33 2.12 11.93 3.47
CA VAL A 33 1.48 13.20 3.16
C VAL A 33 1.32 13.38 1.65
N ARG A 34 0.16 13.87 1.23
CA ARG A 34 -0.16 14.16 -0.17
C ARG A 34 0.47 15.47 -0.63
N ALA A 35 0.76 15.56 -1.94
CA ALA A 35 1.39 16.74 -2.52
C ALA A 35 0.54 18.02 -2.39
N ASP A 36 -0.78 17.92 -2.47
CA ASP A 36 -1.70 19.05 -2.36
C ASP A 36 -1.84 19.62 -0.94
N ALA A 37 -1.34 18.89 0.08
CA ALA A 37 -1.33 19.32 1.47
C ALA A 37 0.04 19.89 1.93
N LEU A 38 1.09 19.79 1.13
CA LEU A 38 2.45 20.20 1.51
C LEU A 38 2.57 21.64 2.05
N PRO A 39 1.88 22.65 1.49
CA PRO A 39 1.95 24.02 2.03
C PRO A 39 1.61 24.09 3.51
N LEU A 40 0.59 23.35 3.98
CA LEU A 40 0.15 23.34 5.37
C LEU A 40 1.23 22.83 6.34
N TYR A 41 2.02 21.86 5.90
CA TYR A 41 3.12 21.30 6.70
C TYR A 41 4.34 22.20 6.70
N LEU A 42 4.61 22.90 5.57
CA LEU A 42 5.66 23.92 5.50
C LEU A 42 5.34 25.11 6.40
N ASP A 43 4.09 25.60 6.38
CA ASP A 43 3.62 26.69 7.24
C ASP A 43 3.70 26.32 8.74
N ALA A 44 3.57 25.03 9.06
CA ALA A 44 3.79 24.50 10.42
C ALA A 44 5.28 24.30 10.78
N GLY A 45 6.22 24.72 9.94
CA GLY A 45 7.67 24.64 10.17
C GLY A 45 8.27 23.24 10.00
N LEU A 46 7.57 22.33 9.30
CA LEU A 46 8.05 20.97 9.09
C LEU A 46 8.91 20.84 7.82
N THR A 47 9.89 19.96 7.89
CA THR A 47 10.73 19.60 6.74
C THR A 47 10.08 18.45 5.97
N LEU A 48 10.07 18.58 4.65
CA LEU A 48 9.44 17.62 3.74
C LEU A 48 10.45 16.72 3.04
N MET A 49 10.14 15.42 2.94
CA MET A 49 10.94 14.46 2.20
C MET A 49 10.04 13.52 1.40
N LYS A 50 10.30 13.38 0.09
CA LYS A 50 9.58 12.41 -0.75
C LYS A 50 9.91 10.98 -0.30
N LEU A 51 8.87 10.17 -0.09
CA LEU A 51 8.99 8.74 0.28
C LEU A 51 8.92 7.82 -0.92
N GLY A 52 8.19 8.22 -1.95
CA GLY A 52 7.89 7.41 -3.12
C GLY A 52 6.64 7.90 -3.82
N GLU A 53 5.98 6.99 -4.52
CA GLU A 53 4.73 7.26 -5.23
C GLU A 53 3.70 6.19 -4.90
N GLU A 54 2.46 6.60 -4.71
CA GLU A 54 1.32 5.71 -4.53
C GLU A 54 0.62 5.47 -5.86
N ALA A 55 0.17 4.23 -6.06
CA ALA A 55 -0.46 3.79 -7.31
C ALA A 55 -1.98 3.82 -7.18
N HIS A 56 -2.65 4.70 -7.91
CA HIS A 56 -4.11 4.82 -7.95
C HIS A 56 -4.66 4.36 -9.30
N VAL A 57 -5.39 3.26 -9.32
CA VAL A 57 -6.11 2.78 -10.50
C VAL A 57 -7.44 3.52 -10.59
N VAL A 58 -7.64 4.30 -11.65
CA VAL A 58 -8.93 4.96 -11.95
C VAL A 58 -9.88 3.88 -12.47
N LEU A 59 -10.91 3.54 -11.68
CA LEU A 59 -11.79 2.41 -11.98
C LEU A 59 -12.80 2.72 -13.09
N GLU A 60 -13.20 3.98 -13.23
CA GLU A 60 -14.08 4.40 -14.33
C GLU A 60 -13.48 4.02 -15.68
N ASP A 61 -12.18 4.29 -15.88
CA ASP A 61 -11.43 4.02 -17.11
C ASP A 61 -10.87 2.59 -17.16
N PHE A 62 -10.98 1.83 -16.07
CA PHE A 62 -10.41 0.49 -16.02
C PHE A 62 -11.20 -0.48 -16.85
N ASP A 63 -10.59 -0.97 -17.92
CA ASP A 63 -11.12 -2.04 -18.75
C ASP A 63 -10.00 -3.05 -19.13
N LEU A 64 -10.39 -4.05 -19.88
CA LEU A 64 -9.47 -5.08 -20.39
C LEU A 64 -9.20 -4.95 -21.89
N LYS A 65 -9.52 -3.83 -22.52
CA LYS A 65 -9.35 -3.59 -23.95
C LYS A 65 -7.90 -3.13 -24.26
N GLY A 66 -7.55 -3.22 -25.52
CA GLY A 66 -6.25 -2.77 -26.03
C GLY A 66 -5.07 -3.72 -25.76
N SER A 67 -3.95 -3.45 -26.42
CA SER A 67 -2.73 -4.26 -26.33
C SER A 67 -2.05 -4.15 -24.96
N HIS A 68 -2.12 -2.97 -24.35
CA HIS A 68 -1.54 -2.68 -23.03
C HIS A 68 -2.17 -3.50 -21.88
N ARG A 69 -3.39 -4.04 -22.07
CA ARG A 69 -4.07 -4.93 -21.10
C ARG A 69 -3.93 -6.41 -21.44
N ALA A 70 -3.16 -6.76 -22.47
CA ALA A 70 -3.03 -8.14 -22.92
C ALA A 70 -2.60 -9.11 -21.81
N HIS A 71 -1.67 -8.69 -20.94
CA HIS A 71 -1.19 -9.50 -19.83
C HIS A 71 -2.25 -9.76 -18.75
N LEU A 72 -3.13 -8.77 -18.45
CA LEU A 72 -4.26 -8.99 -17.52
C LEU A 72 -5.30 -9.94 -18.11
N ARG A 73 -5.62 -9.79 -19.40
CA ARG A 73 -6.50 -10.74 -20.10
C ARG A 73 -5.91 -12.15 -20.11
N TYR A 74 -4.60 -12.25 -20.31
CA TYR A 74 -3.92 -13.54 -20.26
C TYR A 74 -4.00 -14.15 -18.86
N ALA A 75 -3.73 -13.36 -17.80
CA ALA A 75 -3.83 -13.83 -16.43
C ALA A 75 -5.25 -14.32 -16.08
N LEU A 76 -6.30 -13.60 -16.53
CA LEU A 76 -7.69 -14.04 -16.33
C LEU A 76 -7.98 -15.35 -17.06
N LYS A 77 -7.68 -15.44 -18.36
CA LYS A 77 -7.91 -16.67 -19.15
C LYS A 77 -7.09 -17.84 -18.61
N ARG A 78 -5.87 -17.59 -18.15
CA ARG A 78 -5.03 -18.60 -17.55
C ARG A 78 -5.60 -19.06 -16.21
N GLY A 79 -6.03 -18.14 -15.35
CA GLY A 79 -6.65 -18.47 -14.07
C GLY A 79 -7.93 -19.29 -14.25
N GLU A 80 -8.80 -18.89 -15.18
CA GLU A 80 -10.02 -19.66 -15.51
C GLU A 80 -9.69 -21.09 -15.94
N ARG A 81 -8.67 -21.26 -16.78
CA ARG A 81 -8.22 -22.58 -17.24
C ARG A 81 -7.56 -23.40 -16.12
N ASP A 82 -6.86 -22.73 -15.19
CA ASP A 82 -6.21 -23.36 -14.04
C ASP A 82 -7.21 -23.59 -12.87
N GLY A 83 -8.52 -23.37 -13.09
CA GLY A 83 -9.58 -23.62 -12.11
C GLY A 83 -9.62 -22.58 -10.99
N PHE A 84 -9.25 -21.33 -11.30
CA PHE A 84 -9.38 -20.23 -10.32
C PHE A 84 -10.83 -19.75 -10.25
N ASP A 85 -11.28 -19.54 -9.02
CA ASP A 85 -12.48 -18.78 -8.70
C ASP A 85 -12.19 -17.74 -7.62
N VAL A 86 -13.11 -16.80 -7.42
CA VAL A 86 -12.97 -15.74 -6.42
C VAL A 86 -14.20 -15.66 -5.52
N GLU A 87 -13.94 -15.46 -4.24
CA GLU A 87 -14.95 -15.18 -3.23
C GLU A 87 -14.67 -13.82 -2.60
N VAL A 88 -15.68 -12.94 -2.57
CA VAL A 88 -15.64 -11.71 -1.77
C VAL A 88 -16.24 -12.02 -0.40
N ILE A 89 -15.46 -11.79 0.63
CA ILE A 89 -15.83 -12.02 2.03
C ILE A 89 -15.98 -10.65 2.67
N ASP A 90 -17.21 -10.31 3.02
CA ASP A 90 -17.53 -9.05 3.71
C ASP A 90 -16.99 -9.07 5.14
N THR A 91 -16.77 -7.88 5.70
CA THR A 91 -16.17 -7.68 7.03
C THR A 91 -16.78 -8.56 8.12
N HIS A 92 -18.10 -8.70 8.15
CA HIS A 92 -18.81 -9.51 9.17
C HIS A 92 -18.54 -11.01 9.07
N ARG A 93 -18.08 -11.52 7.90
CA ARG A 93 -17.71 -12.93 7.67
C ARG A 93 -16.21 -13.20 7.77
N VAL A 94 -15.38 -12.16 7.84
CA VAL A 94 -13.92 -12.34 7.89
C VAL A 94 -13.45 -13.11 9.13
N PRO A 95 -14.05 -12.95 10.33
CA PRO A 95 -13.71 -13.78 11.48
C PRO A 95 -13.81 -15.28 11.20
N ASP A 96 -14.84 -15.73 10.47
CA ASP A 96 -15.04 -17.14 10.12
C ASP A 96 -13.98 -17.65 9.11
N ALA A 97 -13.48 -16.76 8.25
CA ALA A 97 -12.44 -17.06 7.28
C ALA A 97 -11.00 -16.98 7.84
N MET A 98 -10.83 -16.46 9.05
CA MET A 98 -9.52 -16.20 9.64
C MET A 98 -8.58 -17.42 9.67
N PRO A 99 -9.02 -18.65 9.94
CA PRO A 99 -8.14 -19.82 9.89
C PRO A 99 -7.51 -20.02 8.52
N ILE A 100 -8.30 -19.87 7.44
CA ILE A 100 -7.85 -20.01 6.04
C ILE A 100 -6.86 -18.90 5.68
N LEU A 101 -7.16 -17.65 6.04
CA LEU A 101 -6.29 -16.51 5.77
C LEU A 101 -4.94 -16.65 6.49
N ARG A 102 -4.97 -17.17 7.72
CA ARG A 102 -3.77 -17.43 8.54
C ARG A 102 -2.91 -18.54 7.95
N GLU A 103 -3.51 -19.60 7.43
CA GLU A 103 -2.78 -20.68 6.76
C GLU A 103 -1.99 -20.14 5.57
N ILE A 104 -2.65 -19.38 4.66
CA ILE A 104 -1.98 -18.77 3.50
C ILE A 104 -0.86 -17.81 3.96
N SER A 105 -1.13 -16.99 4.99
CA SER A 105 -0.15 -16.03 5.50
C SER A 105 1.08 -16.70 6.10
N ASN A 106 0.90 -17.75 6.89
CA ASN A 106 2.00 -18.50 7.49
C ASN A 106 2.86 -19.20 6.42
N ALA A 107 2.25 -19.81 5.42
CA ALA A 107 2.96 -20.43 4.30
C ALA A 107 3.78 -19.38 3.52
N TRP A 108 3.20 -18.20 3.26
CA TRP A 108 3.90 -17.10 2.58
C TRP A 108 5.10 -16.59 3.39
N LEU A 109 4.96 -16.39 4.70
CA LEU A 109 6.03 -15.94 5.59
C LEU A 109 7.16 -16.97 5.66
N GLY A 110 6.81 -18.26 5.82
CA GLY A 110 7.79 -19.36 5.90
C GLY A 110 8.63 -19.49 4.63
N SER A 111 8.02 -19.30 3.46
CA SER A 111 8.73 -19.41 2.16
C SER A 111 9.73 -18.28 1.91
N ARG A 112 9.64 -17.16 2.61
CA ARG A 112 10.46 -15.97 2.40
C ARG A 112 11.44 -15.70 3.53
N GLU A 113 11.46 -16.54 4.58
CA GLU A 113 12.17 -16.26 5.83
C GLU A 113 11.86 -14.83 6.36
N ALA A 114 10.64 -14.35 6.10
CA ALA A 114 10.20 -13.00 6.38
C ALA A 114 9.45 -12.97 7.71
N ARG A 115 9.64 -11.87 8.45
CA ARG A 115 8.83 -11.57 9.63
C ARG A 115 7.61 -10.75 9.24
N GLU A 116 6.51 -10.91 10.01
CA GLU A 116 5.36 -10.02 9.86
C GLU A 116 5.79 -8.58 10.07
N LYS A 117 5.36 -7.72 9.16
CA LYS A 117 5.61 -6.28 9.23
C LYS A 117 4.50 -5.63 10.04
N SER A 118 4.80 -4.51 10.67
CA SER A 118 3.86 -3.75 11.48
C SER A 118 3.82 -2.28 11.08
N PHE A 119 3.09 -1.48 11.81
CA PHE A 119 2.92 -0.06 11.62
C PHE A 119 2.28 0.28 10.26
N SER A 120 2.93 1.10 9.40
CA SER A 120 2.36 1.59 8.15
C SER A 120 2.28 0.55 7.01
N VAL A 121 2.81 -0.64 7.25
CA VAL A 121 2.68 -1.78 6.34
C VAL A 121 1.64 -2.71 6.95
N ALA A 122 0.54 -2.93 6.26
CA ALA A 122 -0.58 -3.74 6.73
C ALA A 122 -0.08 -5.04 7.41
N ALA A 123 -0.35 -5.17 8.70
CA ALA A 123 0.03 -6.32 9.52
C ALA A 123 -1.09 -7.36 9.52
N PHE A 124 -0.72 -8.64 9.53
CA PHE A 124 -1.69 -9.71 9.72
C PHE A 124 -2.02 -9.84 11.22
N THR A 125 -2.99 -9.07 11.69
CA THR A 125 -3.58 -9.22 13.03
C THR A 125 -5.09 -9.40 12.88
N ASP A 126 -5.69 -10.18 13.78
CA ASP A 126 -7.10 -10.55 13.67
C ASP A 126 -8.01 -9.31 13.66
N ASP A 127 -7.80 -8.39 14.60
CA ASP A 127 -8.59 -7.15 14.70
C ASP A 127 -8.45 -6.28 13.44
N TYR A 128 -7.23 -6.20 12.88
CA TYR A 128 -7.00 -5.41 11.67
C TYR A 128 -7.65 -6.02 10.44
N LEU A 129 -7.61 -7.35 10.30
CA LEU A 129 -8.24 -8.04 9.18
C LEU A 129 -9.77 -8.03 9.31
N ALA A 130 -10.30 -8.22 10.52
CA ALA A 130 -11.75 -8.24 10.77
C ALA A 130 -12.45 -6.92 10.41
N ALA A 131 -11.69 -5.80 10.38
CA ALA A 131 -12.20 -4.49 9.96
C ALA A 131 -12.17 -4.27 8.43
N GLN A 132 -11.80 -5.28 7.63
CA GLN A 132 -11.62 -5.16 6.19
C GLN A 132 -12.39 -6.26 5.45
N SER A 133 -12.80 -5.99 4.22
CA SER A 133 -13.27 -7.04 3.31
C SER A 133 -12.10 -7.80 2.71
N VAL A 134 -12.33 -9.01 2.26
CA VAL A 134 -11.32 -9.88 1.67
C VAL A 134 -11.78 -10.36 0.29
N LEU A 135 -10.89 -10.34 -0.69
CA LEU A 135 -11.06 -11.12 -1.91
C LEU A 135 -10.12 -12.32 -1.84
N LEU A 136 -10.70 -13.51 -1.82
CA LEU A 136 -10.03 -14.80 -1.72
C LEU A 136 -10.05 -15.48 -3.10
N VAL A 137 -8.90 -15.99 -3.53
CA VAL A 137 -8.77 -16.84 -4.73
C VAL A 137 -8.63 -18.28 -4.29
N ARG A 138 -9.43 -19.15 -4.89
CA ARG A 138 -9.31 -20.60 -4.80
C ARG A 138 -8.84 -21.15 -6.14
N GLN A 139 -8.05 -22.21 -6.10
CA GLN A 139 -7.68 -23.01 -7.26
C GLN A 139 -8.20 -24.44 -7.05
N GLU A 140 -9.11 -24.89 -7.91
CA GLU A 140 -9.76 -26.19 -7.74
C GLU A 140 -10.33 -26.39 -6.32
N GLY A 141 -10.95 -25.34 -5.79
CA GLY A 141 -11.54 -25.30 -4.44
C GLY A 141 -10.54 -25.05 -3.30
N LYS A 142 -9.22 -25.11 -3.52
CA LYS A 142 -8.20 -24.85 -2.49
C LYS A 142 -7.87 -23.36 -2.42
N PRO A 143 -7.84 -22.75 -1.23
CA PRO A 143 -7.47 -21.35 -1.08
C PRO A 143 -5.98 -21.12 -1.37
N VAL A 144 -5.66 -20.24 -2.32
CA VAL A 144 -4.29 -20.02 -2.80
C VAL A 144 -3.78 -18.60 -2.65
N ALA A 145 -4.66 -17.59 -2.63
CA ALA A 145 -4.25 -16.20 -2.47
C ALA A 145 -5.38 -15.36 -1.91
N PHE A 146 -5.05 -14.29 -1.21
CA PHE A 146 -6.02 -13.29 -0.78
C PHE A 146 -5.44 -11.88 -0.78
N VAL A 147 -6.32 -10.91 -0.84
CA VAL A 147 -6.06 -9.50 -0.55
C VAL A 147 -7.16 -8.96 0.33
N THR A 148 -6.79 -8.21 1.37
CA THR A 148 -7.75 -7.41 2.14
C THR A 148 -7.90 -6.03 1.50
N PHE A 149 -9.08 -5.44 1.62
CA PHE A 149 -9.32 -4.08 1.15
C PHE A 149 -10.29 -3.34 2.05
N MET A 150 -10.05 -2.05 2.19
CA MET A 150 -10.91 -1.11 2.91
C MET A 150 -11.65 -0.25 1.91
N THR A 151 -12.87 0.11 2.22
CA THR A 151 -13.72 0.96 1.40
C THR A 151 -14.21 2.16 2.19
N THR A 152 -14.64 3.20 1.49
CA THR A 152 -15.29 4.37 2.08
C THR A 152 -16.78 4.35 1.74
N ASP A 153 -17.63 4.85 2.62
CA ASP A 153 -19.08 4.91 2.43
C ASP A 153 -19.49 5.73 1.20
N LEU A 154 -18.62 6.62 0.75
CA LEU A 154 -18.86 7.46 -0.43
C LEU A 154 -18.44 6.80 -1.74
N ASN A 155 -17.98 5.56 -1.74
CA ASN A 155 -17.45 4.82 -2.89
C ASN A 155 -16.36 5.57 -3.68
N THR A 156 -15.69 6.55 -3.04
CA THR A 156 -14.65 7.35 -3.71
C THR A 156 -13.35 6.58 -3.87
N GLU A 157 -13.01 5.75 -2.89
CA GLU A 157 -11.75 5.01 -2.90
C GLU A 157 -11.88 3.68 -2.15
N ALA A 158 -11.23 2.67 -2.71
CA ALA A 158 -10.88 1.45 -2.02
C ALA A 158 -9.36 1.36 -1.91
N THR A 159 -8.85 0.85 -0.79
CA THR A 159 -7.40 0.72 -0.54
C THR A 159 -7.06 -0.71 -0.18
N VAL A 160 -6.06 -1.28 -0.83
CA VAL A 160 -5.56 -2.63 -0.50
C VAL A 160 -4.79 -2.62 0.81
N GLY A 161 -4.99 -3.67 1.60
CA GLY A 161 -4.27 -3.92 2.85
C GLY A 161 -3.27 -5.07 2.72
N VAL A 162 -3.51 -6.16 3.47
CA VAL A 162 -2.67 -7.36 3.44
C VAL A 162 -2.91 -8.15 2.16
N MET A 163 -1.83 -8.56 1.49
CA MET A 163 -1.88 -9.48 0.36
C MET A 163 -0.93 -10.65 0.60
N ARG A 164 -1.39 -11.87 0.38
CA ARG A 164 -0.63 -13.11 0.56
C ARG A 164 -1.05 -14.14 -0.49
N HIS A 165 -0.14 -15.04 -0.79
CA HIS A 165 -0.41 -16.19 -1.66
C HIS A 165 0.39 -17.41 -1.17
N GLN A 166 -0.08 -18.61 -1.49
CA GLN A 166 0.67 -19.83 -1.27
C GLN A 166 1.96 -19.82 -2.10
N PRO A 167 3.08 -20.38 -1.61
CA PRO A 167 4.35 -20.42 -2.35
C PRO A 167 4.28 -21.13 -3.69
N ASP A 168 3.43 -22.15 -3.79
CA ASP A 168 3.17 -22.99 -4.98
C ASP A 168 2.00 -22.47 -5.84
N ALA A 169 1.39 -21.34 -5.46
CA ALA A 169 0.36 -20.72 -6.29
C ALA A 169 0.88 -20.36 -7.67
N SER A 170 0.02 -20.49 -8.67
CA SER A 170 0.34 -20.07 -10.04
C SER A 170 0.92 -18.64 -10.07
N PRO A 171 1.96 -18.38 -10.88
CA PRO A 171 2.55 -17.05 -11.00
C PRO A 171 1.56 -15.96 -11.46
N TYR A 172 0.40 -16.38 -11.97
CA TYR A 172 -0.67 -15.46 -12.39
C TYR A 172 -1.71 -15.21 -11.31
N ALA A 173 -1.65 -15.88 -10.15
CA ALA A 173 -2.65 -15.78 -9.09
C ALA A 173 -2.85 -14.34 -8.60
N MET A 174 -1.77 -13.59 -8.42
CA MET A 174 -1.86 -12.20 -7.95
C MET A 174 -2.41 -11.24 -9.02
N GLU A 175 -2.03 -11.40 -10.29
CA GLU A 175 -2.61 -10.59 -11.37
C GLU A 175 -4.10 -10.91 -11.58
N TYR A 176 -4.46 -12.18 -11.49
CA TYR A 176 -5.85 -12.62 -11.52
C TYR A 176 -6.65 -11.97 -10.38
N LEU A 177 -6.16 -12.11 -9.15
CA LEU A 177 -6.78 -11.57 -7.93
C LEU A 177 -7.00 -10.05 -8.04
N PHE A 178 -5.95 -9.27 -8.36
CA PHE A 178 -6.07 -7.82 -8.44
C PHE A 178 -6.93 -7.35 -9.61
N THR A 179 -6.93 -8.09 -10.72
CA THR A 179 -7.82 -7.79 -11.86
C THR A 179 -9.28 -8.02 -11.47
N LYS A 180 -9.59 -9.13 -10.79
CA LYS A 180 -10.94 -9.42 -10.28
C LYS A 180 -11.38 -8.39 -9.24
N LEU A 181 -10.47 -7.97 -8.33
CA LEU A 181 -10.75 -6.91 -7.37
C LEU A 181 -11.11 -5.59 -8.06
N ALA A 182 -10.29 -5.15 -9.04
CA ALA A 182 -10.56 -3.91 -9.78
C ALA A 182 -11.91 -3.95 -10.51
N LEU A 183 -12.25 -5.08 -11.14
CA LEU A 183 -13.54 -5.26 -11.81
C LEU A 183 -14.71 -5.27 -10.82
N HIS A 184 -14.56 -5.96 -9.68
CA HIS A 184 -15.55 -6.00 -8.61
C HIS A 184 -15.84 -4.60 -8.06
N LEU A 185 -14.81 -3.85 -7.70
CA LEU A 185 -14.94 -2.49 -7.15
C LEU A 185 -15.51 -1.51 -8.18
N LYS A 186 -15.12 -1.63 -9.46
CA LYS A 186 -15.74 -0.86 -10.55
C LYS A 186 -17.24 -1.13 -10.64
N GLN A 187 -17.65 -2.40 -10.61
CA GLN A 187 -19.07 -2.78 -10.64
C GLN A 187 -19.84 -2.29 -9.42
N ALA A 188 -19.18 -2.23 -8.25
CA ALA A 188 -19.73 -1.66 -7.03
C ALA A 188 -19.76 -0.12 -7.00
N GLY A 189 -19.31 0.55 -8.07
CA GLY A 189 -19.37 2.00 -8.22
C GLY A 189 -18.23 2.77 -7.56
N PHE A 190 -17.14 2.11 -7.18
CA PHE A 190 -15.94 2.79 -6.66
C PHE A 190 -15.19 3.54 -7.76
N GLN A 191 -14.69 4.75 -7.44
CA GLN A 191 -13.99 5.59 -8.41
C GLN A 191 -12.51 5.22 -8.54
N THR A 192 -11.86 4.86 -7.41
CA THR A 192 -10.41 4.63 -7.38
C THR A 192 -10.06 3.42 -6.52
N LEU A 193 -9.08 2.63 -6.99
CA LEU A 193 -8.42 1.60 -6.19
C LEU A 193 -6.97 2.00 -5.93
N SER A 194 -6.63 2.29 -4.66
CA SER A 194 -5.24 2.46 -4.24
C SER A 194 -4.58 1.10 -4.06
N LEU A 195 -3.50 0.89 -4.79
CA LEU A 195 -2.61 -0.27 -4.63
C LEU A 195 -1.50 -0.01 -3.60
N GLY A 196 -1.55 1.13 -2.93
CA GLY A 196 -0.57 1.56 -1.94
C GLY A 196 0.74 2.12 -2.53
N ILE A 197 1.64 2.52 -1.65
CA ILE A 197 2.90 3.16 -2.02
C ILE A 197 3.89 2.17 -2.66
N ALA A 198 4.65 2.65 -3.66
CA ALA A 198 5.90 2.06 -4.11
C ALA A 198 7.05 2.90 -3.54
N PRO A 199 7.69 2.46 -2.44
CA PRO A 199 8.70 3.25 -1.76
C PRO A 199 9.87 3.56 -2.70
N LEU A 200 10.47 4.76 -2.53
CA LEU A 200 11.60 5.27 -3.30
C LEU A 200 11.36 5.41 -4.81
N SER A 201 10.13 5.17 -5.29
CA SER A 201 9.80 5.36 -6.71
C SER A 201 9.68 6.85 -7.06
N GLY A 202 9.92 7.18 -8.34
CA GLY A 202 9.85 8.56 -8.83
C GLY A 202 10.91 9.49 -8.24
N MET A 203 11.97 8.94 -7.67
CA MET A 203 13.16 9.69 -7.23
C MET A 203 14.25 9.54 -8.29
N GLN A 204 14.44 10.58 -9.10
CA GLN A 204 15.53 10.59 -10.07
C GLN A 204 16.79 11.18 -9.43
N PRO A 205 17.92 10.47 -9.44
CA PRO A 205 19.20 11.02 -8.98
C PRO A 205 19.68 12.04 -10.02
N THR A 206 19.43 13.32 -9.77
CA THR A 206 20.04 14.41 -10.54
C THR A 206 21.26 14.94 -9.78
N PRO A 207 22.27 15.55 -10.46
CA PRO A 207 23.43 16.14 -9.79
C PRO A 207 23.08 17.18 -8.74
N LEU A 208 21.95 17.88 -8.92
CA LEU A 208 21.42 18.91 -8.01
C LEU A 208 20.42 18.36 -6.99
N ALA A 209 20.16 17.02 -7.01
CA ALA A 209 19.25 16.40 -6.07
C ALA A 209 19.79 16.48 -4.65
N SER A 210 18.89 16.63 -3.68
CA SER A 210 19.24 16.60 -2.25
C SER A 210 19.99 15.30 -1.90
N PRO A 211 20.83 15.29 -0.87
CA PRO A 211 21.55 14.08 -0.43
C PRO A 211 20.61 12.88 -0.23
N TRP A 212 19.38 13.13 0.24
CA TRP A 212 18.35 12.10 0.36
C TRP A 212 17.95 11.48 -0.99
N HIS A 213 17.65 12.29 -1.99
CA HIS A 213 17.29 11.78 -3.32
C HIS A 213 18.42 10.96 -3.95
N ARG A 214 19.67 11.35 -3.71
CA ARG A 214 20.85 10.61 -4.18
C ARG A 214 20.97 9.26 -3.48
N LEU A 215 20.83 9.24 -2.15
CA LEU A 215 20.86 8.01 -1.35
C LEU A 215 19.67 7.10 -1.72
N ALA A 216 18.47 7.65 -1.81
CA ALA A 216 17.28 6.90 -2.20
C ALA A 216 17.41 6.31 -3.60
N GLY A 217 17.99 7.05 -4.56
CA GLY A 217 18.29 6.54 -5.90
C GLY A 217 19.30 5.38 -5.89
N LEU A 218 20.31 5.42 -5.01
CA LEU A 218 21.26 4.32 -4.81
C LEU A 218 20.55 3.10 -4.20
N VAL A 219 19.77 3.28 -3.15
CA VAL A 219 19.00 2.20 -2.51
C VAL A 219 18.00 1.60 -3.52
N TRP A 220 17.33 2.42 -4.32
CA TRP A 220 16.44 1.94 -5.39
C TRP A 220 17.19 1.09 -6.43
N ARG A 221 18.39 1.52 -6.79
CA ARG A 221 19.19 0.86 -7.83
C ARG A 221 19.86 -0.42 -7.34
N PHE A 222 20.37 -0.44 -6.11
CA PHE A 222 21.21 -1.50 -5.57
C PHE A 222 20.60 -2.25 -4.37
N GLY A 223 19.55 -1.71 -3.74
CA GLY A 223 18.91 -2.26 -2.53
C GLY A 223 18.04 -3.50 -2.76
N GLY A 224 17.99 -4.04 -3.97
CA GLY A 224 17.15 -5.17 -4.34
C GLY A 224 17.38 -6.48 -3.54
N ARG A 225 18.49 -6.56 -2.79
CA ARG A 225 18.77 -7.67 -1.85
C ARG A 225 17.91 -7.61 -0.57
N PHE A 226 17.46 -6.39 -0.18
CA PHE A 226 16.71 -6.19 1.06
C PHE A 226 15.19 -6.03 0.82
N TYR A 227 14.80 -5.48 -0.32
CA TYR A 227 13.39 -5.33 -0.69
C TYR A 227 13.26 -5.12 -2.20
N ASN A 228 12.38 -5.89 -2.85
CA ASN A 228 12.18 -5.82 -4.31
C ASN A 228 11.30 -4.62 -4.71
N PHE A 229 11.80 -3.39 -4.48
CA PHE A 229 11.09 -2.14 -4.81
C PHE A 229 10.70 -2.06 -6.29
N ARG A 230 11.61 -2.51 -7.19
CA ARG A 230 11.37 -2.49 -8.63
C ARG A 230 10.29 -3.48 -9.05
N GLY A 231 10.33 -4.68 -8.48
CA GLY A 231 9.30 -5.69 -8.73
C GLY A 231 7.92 -5.22 -8.27
N LEU A 232 7.84 -4.59 -7.10
CA LEU A 232 6.60 -4.03 -6.59
C LEU A 232 6.04 -2.93 -7.50
N ARG A 233 6.89 -1.98 -7.95
CA ARG A 233 6.47 -0.94 -8.91
C ARG A 233 6.07 -1.57 -10.24
N GLY A 234 6.86 -2.52 -10.75
CA GLY A 234 6.57 -3.22 -12.00
C GLY A 234 5.22 -3.96 -11.94
N PHE A 235 4.94 -4.65 -10.83
CA PHE A 235 3.64 -5.29 -10.62
C PHE A 235 2.49 -4.28 -10.66
N LYS A 236 2.56 -3.20 -9.88
CA LYS A 236 1.52 -2.16 -9.84
C LYS A 236 1.35 -1.47 -11.19
N SER A 237 2.43 -1.24 -11.95
CA SER A 237 2.38 -0.63 -13.29
C SER A 237 1.58 -1.44 -14.31
N LYS A 238 1.39 -2.75 -14.11
CA LYS A 238 0.53 -3.59 -14.96
C LYS A 238 -0.93 -3.12 -14.98
N PHE A 239 -1.36 -2.45 -13.92
CA PHE A 239 -2.72 -1.91 -13.79
C PHE A 239 -2.83 -0.47 -14.30
N GLN A 240 -1.74 0.12 -14.83
CA GLN A 240 -1.66 1.48 -15.36
C GLN A 240 -2.22 2.52 -14.38
N PRO A 241 -1.71 2.57 -13.16
CA PRO A 241 -2.18 3.50 -12.17
C PRO A 241 -1.70 4.92 -12.48
N ARG A 242 -2.45 5.91 -12.01
CA ARG A 242 -1.93 7.25 -11.79
C ARG A 242 -0.99 7.20 -10.59
N TRP A 243 0.25 7.64 -10.76
CA TRP A 243 1.26 7.69 -9.71
C TRP A 243 1.21 9.05 -9.01
N GLU A 244 0.99 9.03 -7.70
CA GLU A 244 0.93 10.24 -6.88
C GLU A 244 2.07 10.26 -5.87
N PRO A 245 2.84 11.37 -5.77
CA PRO A 245 3.93 11.45 -4.82
C PRO A 245 3.40 11.47 -3.37
N ARG A 246 4.15 10.79 -2.48
CA ARG A 246 3.89 10.76 -1.03
C ARG A 246 5.13 11.22 -0.29
N TYR A 247 4.91 11.98 0.79
CA TYR A 247 5.95 12.66 1.53
C TYR A 247 5.92 12.29 3.01
N LEU A 248 7.06 12.42 3.65
CA LEU A 248 7.22 12.53 5.10
C LEU A 248 7.33 14.01 5.43
N ALA A 249 6.57 14.48 6.40
CA ALA A 249 6.74 15.79 7.01
C ALA A 249 7.15 15.59 8.48
N ALA A 250 8.29 16.14 8.90
CA ALA A 250 8.78 15.96 10.26
C ALA A 250 9.54 17.19 10.76
N SER A 251 9.63 17.32 12.09
CA SER A 251 10.31 18.44 12.75
C SER A 251 11.83 18.39 12.51
N GLY A 252 12.37 19.45 11.91
CA GLY A 252 13.80 19.67 11.69
C GLY A 252 14.42 18.83 10.56
N SER A 253 15.43 19.39 9.90
CA SER A 253 16.08 18.75 8.72
C SER A 253 16.82 17.45 9.07
N VAL A 254 17.47 17.39 10.25
CA VAL A 254 18.11 16.17 10.76
C VAL A 254 17.08 15.20 11.34
N GLY A 255 16.00 15.74 11.94
CA GLY A 255 14.90 14.97 12.51
C GLY A 255 14.21 14.02 11.52
N VAL A 256 14.13 14.42 10.25
CA VAL A 256 13.58 13.58 9.18
C VAL A 256 14.34 12.25 9.04
N PHE A 257 15.66 12.23 9.15
CA PHE A 257 16.45 11.01 9.06
C PHE A 257 16.26 10.09 10.26
N PHE A 258 16.20 10.65 11.47
CA PHE A 258 15.88 9.89 12.68
C PHE A 258 14.46 9.32 12.59
N THR A 259 13.50 10.10 12.13
CA THR A 259 12.12 9.64 11.92
C THR A 259 12.05 8.48 10.93
N LEU A 260 12.84 8.49 9.85
CA LEU A 260 12.90 7.36 8.92
C LEU A 260 13.51 6.11 9.56
N ALA A 261 14.54 6.27 10.40
CA ALA A 261 15.11 5.15 11.15
C ALA A 261 14.07 4.55 12.11
N ASP A 262 13.38 5.40 12.88
CA ASP A 262 12.31 5.00 13.79
C ASP A 262 11.16 4.30 13.05
N LEU A 263 10.71 4.86 11.93
CA LEU A 263 9.68 4.25 11.07
C LEU A 263 10.13 2.89 10.52
N SER A 264 11.41 2.74 10.17
CA SER A 264 11.96 1.48 9.68
C SER A 264 12.00 0.41 10.77
N LEU A 265 12.34 0.79 12.00
CA LEU A 265 12.30 -0.09 13.17
C LEU A 265 10.86 -0.49 13.52
N LEU A 266 9.94 0.45 13.56
CA LEU A 266 8.52 0.19 13.79
C LEU A 266 7.93 -0.73 12.72
N ALA A 267 8.23 -0.50 11.43
CA ALA A 267 7.78 -1.35 10.34
C ALA A 267 8.41 -2.75 10.37
N GLY A 268 9.62 -2.88 10.93
CA GLY A 268 10.31 -4.16 11.12
C GLY A 268 9.82 -5.01 12.28
N GLY A 269 8.81 -4.53 13.04
CA GLY A 269 8.24 -5.27 14.18
C GLY A 269 9.07 -5.24 15.46
N TRP A 270 10.02 -4.30 15.59
CA TRP A 270 10.70 -4.05 16.86
C TRP A 270 9.73 -3.37 17.82
N ARG A 271 9.31 -4.10 18.85
CA ARG A 271 8.70 -3.51 20.04
C ARG A 271 9.82 -3.12 21.00
N SER A 272 9.89 -1.84 21.35
CA SER A 272 10.64 -1.35 22.51
C SER A 272 10.02 -1.86 23.79
#